data_054057282540a19c5caa2fa21647dfd0
#
_entry.id   054057282540a19c5caa2fa21647dfd0
#
_cell.length_a   1.000
_cell.length_b   1.000
_cell.length_c   1.000
_cell.angle_alpha   90.00
_cell.angle_beta   90.00
_cell.angle_gamma   90.00
#
_symmetry.space_group_name_H-M   'P 1'
#
loop_
_entity.id
_entity.type
_entity.pdbx_description
1 polymer ?
#
loop_
_entity_poly.entity_id
_entity_poly.type
_entity_poly.pdbx_seq_one_letter_code
_entity_poly.pdbx_strand_id
1 'polypeptide(L)'
;MSYLLLYSGENGQTKKIILKITEYLRKEGKQCDVRDLNMDKNFNLSVYQKVLVGASIRYGHFNPAVLSFAQNHQKELNTMPSAFFGVNLTARKQGKYTPETNVYVRKFLAKIPWQPTITNVFAGALRYPQYKWLDRIMIQFIMKITGGETNTNKEVEYTDWQKVEYFAREFNALK
;
A
#
# COMPACT_ATOMS: atom_id res chain seq x y z
N MET A 1 -3.31 16.09 17.91
CA MET A 1 -3.75 15.83 16.53
C MET A 1 -3.29 14.46 16.10
N SER A 2 -4.07 13.75 15.30
CA SER A 2 -3.83 12.35 14.93
C SER A 2 -3.34 12.21 13.48
N TYR A 3 -2.76 11.08 13.15
CA TYR A 3 -2.41 10.67 11.80
C TYR A 3 -3.50 9.76 11.24
N LEU A 4 -3.87 9.95 9.98
CA LEU A 4 -4.81 9.07 9.27
C LEU A 4 -4.03 8.06 8.45
N LEU A 5 -4.27 6.78 8.69
CA LEU A 5 -3.68 5.68 7.92
C LEU A 5 -4.79 4.92 7.20
N LEU A 6 -4.78 4.96 5.89
CA LEU A 6 -5.76 4.33 5.03
C LEU A 6 -5.17 3.12 4.32
N TYR A 7 -5.96 2.06 4.18
CA TYR A 7 -5.55 0.91 3.38
C TYR A 7 -6.65 0.49 2.40
N SER A 8 -6.22 -0.03 1.27
CA SER A 8 -7.06 -0.68 0.29
C SER A 8 -6.39 -1.97 -0.17
N GLY A 9 -6.99 -3.11 0.15
CA GLY A 9 -6.45 -4.43 -0.21
C GLY A 9 -7.39 -5.56 0.19
N GLU A 10 -7.38 -6.65 -0.59
CA GLU A 10 -8.31 -7.76 -0.39
C GLU A 10 -7.73 -8.89 0.47
N ASN A 11 -6.44 -9.17 0.36
CA ASN A 11 -5.82 -10.37 0.98
C ASN A 11 -5.13 -10.08 2.32
N GLY A 12 -5.39 -8.91 2.92
CA GLY A 12 -4.94 -8.56 4.26
C GLY A 12 -3.48 -8.11 4.38
N GLN A 13 -2.63 -8.25 3.34
CA GLN A 13 -1.22 -7.87 3.47
C GLN A 13 -1.03 -6.36 3.57
N THR A 14 -1.77 -5.57 2.81
CA THR A 14 -1.73 -4.10 2.90
C THR A 14 -2.14 -3.64 4.30
N LYS A 15 -3.22 -4.21 4.84
CA LYS A 15 -3.66 -3.96 6.22
C LYS A 15 -2.57 -4.32 7.24
N LYS A 16 -1.92 -5.47 7.08
CA LYS A 16 -0.83 -5.92 7.95
C LYS A 16 0.34 -4.92 7.96
N ILE A 17 0.71 -4.39 6.79
CA ILE A 17 1.75 -3.35 6.66
C ILE A 17 1.30 -2.06 7.38
N ILE A 18 0.09 -1.58 7.13
CA ILE A 18 -0.46 -0.40 7.82
C ILE A 18 -0.47 -0.59 9.34
N LEU A 19 -0.88 -1.75 9.84
CA LEU A 19 -0.89 -2.02 11.26
C LEU A 19 0.52 -2.03 11.87
N LYS A 20 1.52 -2.52 11.13
CA LYS A 20 2.93 -2.48 11.57
C LYS A 20 3.46 -1.05 11.64
N ILE A 21 3.15 -0.22 10.65
CA ILE A 21 3.47 1.22 10.67
C ILE A 21 2.75 1.90 11.84
N THR A 22 1.48 1.59 12.07
CA THR A 22 0.68 2.12 13.18
C THR A 22 1.30 1.77 14.53
N GLU A 23 1.74 0.53 14.71
CA GLU A 23 2.42 0.09 15.93
C GLU A 23 3.68 0.92 16.21
N TYR A 24 4.50 1.14 15.19
CA TYR A 24 5.68 1.99 15.29
C TYR A 24 5.30 3.43 15.70
N LEU A 25 4.35 4.04 15.00
CA LEU A 25 3.92 5.42 15.26
C LEU A 25 3.35 5.59 16.69
N ARG A 26 2.58 4.61 17.16
CA ARG A 26 2.04 4.62 18.53
C ARG A 26 3.12 4.49 19.59
N LYS A 27 4.18 3.71 19.36
CA LYS A 27 5.38 3.66 20.22
C LYS A 27 6.08 5.01 20.31
N GLU A 28 6.06 5.77 19.19
CA GLU A 28 6.54 7.16 19.12
C GLU A 28 5.55 8.20 19.68
N GLY A 29 4.51 7.75 20.40
CA GLY A 29 3.52 8.61 21.05
C GLY A 29 2.50 9.28 20.11
N LYS A 30 2.37 8.79 18.85
CA LYS A 30 1.42 9.35 17.89
C LYS A 30 0.05 8.69 18.01
N GLN A 31 -1.00 9.51 17.95
CA GLN A 31 -2.36 8.99 17.79
C GLN A 31 -2.60 8.64 16.31
N CYS A 32 -3.14 7.47 16.06
CA CYS A 32 -3.38 6.96 14.71
C CYS A 32 -4.81 6.46 14.55
N ASP A 33 -5.49 6.99 13.54
CA ASP A 33 -6.78 6.51 13.05
C ASP A 33 -6.54 5.64 11.82
N VAL A 34 -6.95 4.37 11.87
CA VAL A 34 -6.75 3.39 10.79
C VAL A 34 -8.08 3.03 10.20
N ARG A 35 -8.25 3.22 8.87
CA ARG A 35 -9.52 2.95 8.18
C ARG A 35 -9.33 2.20 6.88
N ASP A 36 -10.35 1.42 6.53
CA ASP A 36 -10.45 0.75 5.23
C ASP A 36 -11.04 1.72 4.20
N LEU A 37 -10.25 2.08 3.21
CA LEU A 37 -10.65 3.00 2.14
C LEU A 37 -11.77 2.43 1.24
N ASN A 38 -11.96 1.12 1.23
CA ASN A 38 -13.04 0.50 0.47
C ASN A 38 -14.41 0.62 1.17
N MET A 39 -14.39 0.75 2.50
CA MET A 39 -15.59 0.85 3.35
C MET A 39 -15.96 2.29 3.66
N ASP A 40 -14.96 3.11 4.00
CA ASP A 40 -15.13 4.51 4.37
C ASP A 40 -14.90 5.43 3.15
N LYS A 41 -15.85 6.34 2.91
CA LYS A 41 -15.77 7.28 1.78
C LYS A 41 -15.74 8.75 2.21
N ASN A 42 -16.12 9.03 3.45
CA ASN A 42 -16.22 10.39 3.95
C ASN A 42 -15.09 10.68 4.95
N PHE A 43 -14.15 11.49 4.53
CA PHE A 43 -13.01 11.89 5.36
C PHE A 43 -12.99 13.40 5.51
N ASN A 44 -12.79 13.87 6.74
CA ASN A 44 -12.43 15.26 7.00
C ASN A 44 -10.93 15.29 7.31
N LEU A 45 -10.12 15.65 6.32
CA LEU A 45 -8.67 15.63 6.46
C LEU A 45 -8.14 16.77 7.35
N SER A 46 -8.92 17.83 7.57
CA SER A 46 -8.50 18.99 8.37
C SER A 46 -8.22 18.66 9.85
N VAL A 47 -8.74 17.53 10.35
CA VAL A 47 -8.51 17.09 11.75
C VAL A 47 -7.23 16.27 11.92
N TYR A 48 -6.56 15.93 10.81
CA TYR A 48 -5.33 15.13 10.82
C TYR A 48 -4.10 15.97 10.47
N GLN A 49 -2.97 15.61 11.07
CA GLN A 49 -1.68 16.23 10.76
C GLN A 49 -1.01 15.63 9.51
N LYS A 50 -1.19 14.33 9.31
CA LYS A 50 -0.56 13.56 8.23
C LYS A 50 -1.50 12.49 7.73
N VAL A 51 -1.36 12.16 6.46
CA VAL A 51 -2.12 11.08 5.82
C VAL A 51 -1.18 10.08 5.16
N LEU A 52 -1.39 8.80 5.41
CA LEU A 52 -0.72 7.70 4.74
C LEU A 52 -1.76 6.82 4.05
N VAL A 53 -1.54 6.52 2.78
CA VAL A 53 -2.37 5.60 2.00
C VAL A 53 -1.54 4.41 1.55
N GLY A 54 -1.95 3.21 1.91
CA GLY A 54 -1.41 1.96 1.41
C GLY A 54 -2.42 1.23 0.52
N ALA A 55 -2.01 0.80 -0.66
CA ALA A 55 -2.88 0.10 -1.58
C ALA A 55 -2.20 -1.08 -2.27
N SER A 56 -2.92 -2.19 -2.43
CA SER A 56 -2.45 -3.31 -3.24
C SER A 56 -3.08 -3.29 -4.62
N ILE A 57 -2.34 -3.83 -5.59
CA ILE A 57 -2.87 -4.05 -6.93
C ILE A 57 -3.59 -5.40 -7.03
N ARG A 58 -4.65 -5.40 -7.84
CA ARG A 58 -5.32 -6.61 -8.32
C ARG A 58 -5.52 -6.49 -9.83
N TYR A 59 -5.19 -7.53 -10.57
CA TYR A 59 -5.26 -7.52 -12.05
C TYR A 59 -4.55 -6.31 -12.69
N GLY A 60 -3.43 -5.90 -12.11
CA GLY A 60 -2.62 -4.78 -12.63
C GLY A 60 -3.13 -3.39 -12.27
N HIS A 61 -4.16 -3.25 -11.43
CA HIS A 61 -4.76 -1.97 -11.06
C HIS A 61 -4.93 -1.83 -9.55
N PHE A 62 -4.86 -0.59 -9.06
CA PHE A 62 -5.34 -0.25 -7.73
C PHE A 62 -6.86 -0.12 -7.71
N ASN A 63 -7.48 -0.37 -6.55
CA ASN A 63 -8.92 -0.19 -6.39
C ASN A 63 -9.32 1.26 -6.75
N PRO A 64 -10.42 1.46 -7.52
CA PRO A 64 -10.91 2.79 -7.88
C PRO A 64 -11.14 3.74 -6.69
N ALA A 65 -11.42 3.20 -5.50
CA ALA A 65 -11.56 4.00 -4.28
C ALA A 65 -10.30 4.82 -3.95
N VAL A 66 -9.11 4.31 -4.28
CA VAL A 66 -7.83 5.02 -4.06
C VAL A 66 -7.72 6.23 -4.99
N LEU A 67 -8.09 6.07 -6.25
CA LEU A 67 -8.12 7.17 -7.22
C LEU A 67 -9.16 8.23 -6.82
N SER A 68 -10.37 7.79 -6.47
CA SER A 68 -11.45 8.69 -6.05
C SER A 68 -11.07 9.48 -4.80
N PHE A 69 -10.43 8.83 -3.82
CA PHE A 69 -9.91 9.51 -2.63
C PHE A 69 -8.89 10.60 -2.99
N ALA A 70 -7.91 10.27 -3.85
CA ALA A 70 -6.89 11.21 -4.30
C ALA A 70 -7.48 12.41 -5.05
N GLN A 71 -8.51 12.19 -5.86
CA GLN A 71 -9.21 13.23 -6.62
C GLN A 71 -10.06 14.12 -5.70
N ASN A 72 -10.84 13.53 -4.80
CA ASN A 72 -11.74 14.26 -3.92
C ASN A 72 -11.01 15.10 -2.87
N HIS A 73 -9.82 14.70 -2.46
CA HIS A 73 -9.01 15.35 -1.43
C HIS A 73 -7.71 15.95 -1.97
N GLN A 74 -7.64 16.23 -3.28
CA GLN A 74 -6.42 16.72 -3.94
C GLN A 74 -5.84 17.96 -3.25
N LYS A 75 -6.68 18.93 -2.91
CA LYS A 75 -6.23 20.19 -2.32
C LYS A 75 -5.56 19.99 -0.97
N GLU A 76 -6.22 19.25 -0.09
CA GLU A 76 -5.72 18.95 1.25
C GLU A 76 -4.46 18.09 1.19
N LEU A 77 -4.48 17.04 0.40
CA LEU A 77 -3.36 16.09 0.27
C LEU A 77 -2.08 16.72 -0.29
N ASN A 78 -2.21 17.74 -1.14
CA ASN A 78 -1.06 18.48 -1.70
C ASN A 78 -0.56 19.60 -0.79
N THR A 79 -1.26 19.93 0.29
CA THR A 79 -0.87 20.97 1.24
C THR A 79 -0.44 20.41 2.60
N MET A 80 -0.67 19.13 2.85
CA MET A 80 -0.30 18.47 4.10
C MET A 80 0.75 17.37 3.88
N PRO A 81 1.56 17.04 4.90
CA PRO A 81 2.47 15.90 4.82
C PRO A 81 1.71 14.61 4.53
N SER A 82 2.02 13.98 3.41
CA SER A 82 1.29 12.80 2.97
C SER A 82 2.21 11.75 2.36
N ALA A 83 1.81 10.49 2.45
CA ALA A 83 2.61 9.36 1.97
C ALA A 83 1.73 8.34 1.24
N PHE A 84 2.32 7.66 0.26
CA PHE A 84 1.70 6.56 -0.45
C PHE A 84 2.64 5.38 -0.56
N PHE A 85 2.12 4.17 -0.40
CA PHE A 85 2.83 2.97 -0.81
C PHE A 85 1.93 2.00 -1.59
N GLY A 86 2.52 1.38 -2.59
CA GLY A 86 1.89 0.29 -3.32
C GLY A 86 2.36 -1.07 -2.80
N VAL A 87 1.50 -2.07 -2.88
CA VAL A 87 1.83 -3.47 -2.55
C VAL A 87 1.55 -4.34 -3.76
N ASN A 88 2.56 -5.06 -4.23
CA ASN A 88 2.41 -6.02 -5.30
C ASN A 88 3.51 -7.10 -5.29
N LEU A 89 3.25 -8.23 -5.93
CA LEU A 89 4.20 -9.34 -6.00
C LEU A 89 5.41 -9.04 -6.90
N THR A 90 5.29 -8.12 -7.84
CA THR A 90 6.38 -7.74 -8.73
C THR A 90 7.52 -7.05 -7.98
N ALA A 91 7.21 -6.35 -6.89
CA ALA A 91 8.18 -5.67 -6.04
C ALA A 91 9.17 -6.60 -5.32
N ARG A 92 8.97 -7.92 -5.35
CA ARG A 92 9.95 -8.92 -4.86
C ARG A 92 11.16 -9.05 -5.77
N LYS A 93 11.06 -8.57 -7.01
CA LYS A 93 12.12 -8.72 -8.01
C LYS A 93 13.13 -7.58 -7.92
N GLN A 94 14.39 -7.92 -8.12
CA GLN A 94 15.45 -6.94 -8.25
C GLN A 94 15.13 -5.94 -9.38
N GLY A 95 15.39 -4.65 -9.13
CA GLY A 95 15.09 -3.57 -10.07
C GLY A 95 13.60 -3.23 -10.24
N LYS A 96 12.69 -3.76 -9.38
CA LYS A 96 11.25 -3.47 -9.41
C LYS A 96 10.66 -3.14 -8.05
N TYR A 97 11.50 -2.78 -7.08
CA TYR A 97 11.13 -2.55 -5.69
C TYR A 97 11.16 -1.07 -5.28
N THR A 98 11.27 -0.15 -6.23
CA THR A 98 11.13 1.30 -5.98
C THR A 98 9.92 1.87 -6.72
N PRO A 99 9.35 3.01 -6.30
CA PRO A 99 8.23 3.63 -6.98
C PRO A 99 8.49 3.94 -8.46
N GLU A 100 9.72 4.33 -8.80
CA GLU A 100 10.13 4.68 -10.16
C GLU A 100 10.28 3.45 -11.06
N THR A 101 10.75 2.35 -10.52
CA THR A 101 11.01 1.12 -11.26
C THR A 101 9.83 0.16 -11.28
N ASN A 102 8.89 0.30 -10.33
CA ASN A 102 7.67 -0.49 -10.30
C ASN A 102 6.62 0.11 -11.24
N VAL A 103 6.32 -0.59 -12.32
CA VAL A 103 5.44 -0.09 -13.39
C VAL A 103 4.05 0.30 -12.88
N TYR A 104 3.50 -0.41 -11.91
CA TYR A 104 2.15 -0.16 -11.39
C TYR A 104 2.10 1.12 -10.55
N VAL A 105 3.03 1.26 -9.62
CA VAL A 105 3.13 2.44 -8.76
C VAL A 105 3.47 3.68 -9.59
N ARG A 106 4.44 3.58 -10.48
CA ARG A 106 4.83 4.68 -11.38
C ARG A 106 3.65 5.18 -12.22
N LYS A 107 2.91 4.27 -12.86
CA LYS A 107 1.75 4.64 -13.69
C LYS A 107 0.63 5.26 -12.86
N PHE A 108 0.40 4.74 -11.65
CA PHE A 108 -0.61 5.28 -10.75
C PHE A 108 -0.26 6.70 -10.30
N LEU A 109 0.97 6.93 -9.83
CA LEU A 109 1.43 8.26 -9.40
C LEU A 109 1.41 9.28 -10.54
N ALA A 110 1.69 8.87 -11.77
CA ALA A 110 1.58 9.74 -12.95
C ALA A 110 0.13 10.12 -13.29
N LYS A 111 -0.85 9.34 -12.86
CA LYS A 111 -2.27 9.53 -13.19
C LYS A 111 -3.05 10.32 -12.14
N ILE A 112 -2.65 10.23 -10.87
CA ILE A 112 -3.38 10.89 -9.78
C ILE A 112 -3.01 12.37 -9.68
N PRO A 113 -3.97 13.24 -9.29
CA PRO A 113 -3.70 14.66 -9.08
C PRO A 113 -3.00 14.97 -7.75
N TRP A 114 -2.86 13.99 -6.89
CA TRP A 114 -2.15 14.07 -5.62
C TRP A 114 -0.68 13.71 -5.81
N GLN A 115 0.20 14.52 -5.22
CA GLN A 115 1.64 14.28 -5.19
C GLN A 115 2.08 13.99 -3.74
N PRO A 116 2.14 12.71 -3.34
CA PRO A 116 2.57 12.36 -1.98
C PRO A 116 3.98 12.89 -1.68
N THR A 117 4.20 13.37 -0.45
CA THR A 117 5.52 13.86 -0.01
C THR A 117 6.58 12.76 -0.07
N ILE A 118 6.21 11.54 0.32
CA ILE A 118 7.05 10.33 0.15
C ILE A 118 6.24 9.19 -0.42
N THR A 119 6.90 8.34 -1.18
CA THR A 119 6.31 7.17 -1.81
C THR A 119 7.17 5.94 -1.63
N ASN A 120 6.57 4.76 -1.60
CA ASN A 120 7.30 3.50 -1.58
C ASN A 120 6.51 2.38 -2.28
N VAL A 121 7.15 1.23 -2.45
CA VAL A 121 6.50 0.00 -2.88
C VAL A 121 7.03 -1.17 -2.06
N PHE A 122 6.14 -2.02 -1.61
CA PHE A 122 6.49 -3.22 -0.85
C PHE A 122 6.06 -4.47 -1.61
N ALA A 123 6.88 -5.50 -1.52
CA ALA A 123 6.47 -6.82 -1.98
C ALA A 123 5.33 -7.33 -1.07
N GLY A 124 4.32 -7.93 -1.69
CA GLY A 124 3.17 -8.46 -0.99
C GLY A 124 3.38 -9.88 -0.47
N ALA A 125 2.28 -10.58 -0.27
CA ALA A 125 2.26 -11.97 0.11
C ALA A 125 1.47 -12.80 -0.91
N LEU A 126 1.91 -14.03 -1.11
CA LEU A 126 1.26 -15.02 -1.93
C LEU A 126 0.49 -15.97 -1.01
N ARG A 127 -0.82 -15.99 -1.15
CA ARG A 127 -1.70 -16.77 -0.27
C ARG A 127 -2.68 -17.63 -1.07
N TYR A 128 -2.15 -18.59 -1.83
CA TYR A 128 -2.94 -19.46 -2.70
C TYR A 128 -4.18 -20.06 -2.03
N PRO A 129 -4.14 -20.56 -0.78
CA PRO A 129 -5.33 -21.13 -0.16
C PRO A 129 -6.50 -20.17 -0.01
N GLN A 130 -6.23 -18.86 0.01
CA GLN A 130 -7.24 -17.80 0.16
C GLN A 130 -7.81 -17.33 -1.19
N TYR A 131 -7.20 -17.70 -2.31
CA TYR A 131 -7.66 -17.25 -3.63
C TYR A 131 -8.83 -18.10 -4.15
N LYS A 132 -9.75 -17.44 -4.86
CA LYS A 132 -10.74 -18.15 -5.67
C LYS A 132 -10.01 -18.95 -6.75
N TRP A 133 -10.62 -20.04 -7.22
CA TRP A 133 -9.95 -20.99 -8.12
C TRP A 133 -9.41 -20.32 -9.42
N LEU A 134 -10.14 -19.39 -10.00
CA LEU A 134 -9.68 -18.62 -11.19
C LEU A 134 -8.45 -17.77 -10.88
N ASP A 135 -8.48 -17.04 -9.76
CA ASP A 135 -7.35 -16.22 -9.32
C ASP A 135 -6.13 -17.07 -9.01
N ARG A 136 -6.34 -18.24 -8.41
CA ARG A 136 -5.29 -19.21 -8.09
C ARG A 136 -4.56 -19.68 -9.34
N ILE A 137 -5.30 -20.09 -10.37
CA ILE A 137 -4.73 -20.54 -11.66
C ILE A 137 -3.97 -19.41 -12.33
N MET A 138 -4.54 -18.21 -12.40
CA MET A 138 -3.92 -17.07 -13.05
C MET A 138 -2.64 -16.63 -12.34
N ILE A 139 -2.67 -16.54 -11.01
CA ILE A 139 -1.49 -16.15 -10.21
C ILE A 139 -0.42 -17.24 -10.31
N GLN A 140 -0.80 -18.53 -10.25
CA GLN A 140 0.14 -19.64 -10.44
C GLN A 140 0.85 -19.56 -11.79
N PHE A 141 0.12 -19.24 -12.87
CA PHE A 141 0.69 -19.08 -14.20
C PHE A 141 1.68 -17.92 -14.25
N ILE A 142 1.30 -16.75 -13.69
CA ILE A 142 2.17 -15.59 -13.60
C ILE A 142 3.43 -15.92 -12.78
N MET A 143 3.28 -16.60 -11.66
CA MET A 143 4.39 -16.99 -10.79
C MET A 143 5.32 -17.99 -11.49
N LYS A 144 4.79 -18.94 -12.27
CA LYS A 144 5.58 -19.87 -13.07
C LYS A 144 6.45 -19.15 -14.09
N ILE A 145 5.87 -18.20 -14.84
CA ILE A 145 6.63 -17.41 -15.85
C ILE A 145 7.66 -16.50 -15.16
N THR A 146 7.36 -16.00 -13.97
CA THR A 146 8.20 -15.00 -13.29
C THR A 146 9.14 -15.60 -12.25
N GLY A 147 9.25 -16.94 -12.17
CA GLY A 147 10.17 -17.65 -11.27
C GLY A 147 9.80 -17.56 -9.79
N GLY A 148 8.50 -17.44 -9.48
CA GLY A 148 8.00 -17.45 -8.11
C GLY A 148 7.49 -18.80 -7.63
N GLU A 149 6.94 -18.85 -6.43
CA GLU A 149 6.35 -20.06 -5.83
C GLU A 149 5.08 -20.47 -6.58
N THR A 150 5.00 -21.73 -7.00
CA THR A 150 3.86 -22.30 -7.73
C THR A 150 3.06 -23.34 -6.94
N ASN A 151 3.53 -23.73 -5.76
CA ASN A 151 2.79 -24.66 -4.91
C ASN A 151 1.56 -23.99 -4.29
N THR A 152 0.38 -24.38 -4.76
CA THR A 152 -0.91 -23.78 -4.35
C THR A 152 -1.34 -24.11 -2.92
N ASN A 153 -0.59 -24.93 -2.19
CA ASN A 153 -0.82 -25.22 -0.77
C ASN A 153 0.02 -24.31 0.15
N LYS A 154 0.90 -23.47 -0.42
CA LYS A 154 1.79 -22.62 0.35
C LYS A 154 1.29 -21.18 0.44
N GLU A 155 1.65 -20.56 1.55
CA GLU A 155 1.64 -19.11 1.72
C GLU A 155 3.08 -18.60 1.83
N VAL A 156 3.42 -17.54 1.10
CA VAL A 156 4.75 -16.92 1.11
C VAL A 156 4.62 -15.44 1.28
N GLU A 157 5.26 -14.89 2.30
CA GLU A 157 5.34 -13.46 2.55
C GLU A 157 6.68 -12.92 2.04
N TYR A 158 6.62 -12.00 1.08
CA TYR A 158 7.81 -11.38 0.48
C TYR A 158 8.12 -10.00 1.05
N THR A 159 7.30 -9.49 1.95
CA THR A 159 7.43 -8.14 2.51
C THR A 159 8.73 -8.00 3.31
N ASP A 160 9.53 -7.01 2.95
CA ASP A 160 10.70 -6.57 3.71
C ASP A 160 10.25 -5.66 4.87
N TRP A 161 10.22 -6.21 6.07
CA TRP A 161 9.77 -5.51 7.26
C TRP A 161 10.72 -4.43 7.74
N GLN A 162 12.03 -4.54 7.46
CA GLN A 162 12.99 -3.47 7.74
C GLN A 162 12.71 -2.25 6.87
N LYS A 163 12.39 -2.47 5.60
CA LYS A 163 11.98 -1.41 4.68
C LYS A 163 10.68 -0.74 5.12
N VAL A 164 9.71 -1.50 5.63
CA VAL A 164 8.46 -0.98 6.19
C VAL A 164 8.74 -0.09 7.41
N GLU A 165 9.60 -0.53 8.32
CA GLU A 165 9.96 0.25 9.50
C GLU A 165 10.70 1.54 9.13
N TYR A 166 11.63 1.47 8.18
CA TYR A 166 12.32 2.66 7.67
C TYR A 166 11.33 3.68 7.10
N PHE A 167 10.39 3.23 6.28
CA PHE A 167 9.35 4.09 5.74
C PHE A 167 8.44 4.70 6.83
N ALA A 168 8.14 3.96 7.89
CA ALA A 168 7.39 4.49 9.03
C ALA A 168 8.15 5.63 9.74
N ARG A 169 9.47 5.51 9.86
CA ARG A 169 10.34 6.57 10.41
C ARG A 169 10.35 7.80 9.51
N GLU A 170 10.51 7.63 8.21
CA GLU A 170 10.45 8.72 7.23
C GLU A 170 9.10 9.45 7.30
N PHE A 171 8.00 8.71 7.31
CA PHE A 171 6.66 9.29 7.43
C PHE A 171 6.48 10.06 8.73
N ASN A 172 6.97 9.52 9.85
CA ASN A 172 6.91 10.22 11.14
C ASN A 172 7.71 11.53 11.12
N ALA A 173 8.82 11.58 10.41
CA ALA A 173 9.73 12.73 10.32
C ALA A 173 9.25 13.85 9.37
N LEU A 174 8.24 13.61 8.53
CA LEU A 174 7.67 14.65 7.63
C LEU A 174 7.20 15.86 8.45
N LYS A 175 7.40 17.06 7.92
CA LYS A 175 7.01 18.35 8.54
C LYS A 175 5.86 18.97 7.78
#